data_621d53c7cc6712a0e9cfdbf588067bd2
#
_entry.id   621d53c7cc6712a0e9cfdbf588067bd2
#
_cell.length_a   1.000
_cell.length_b   1.000
_cell.length_c   1.000
_cell.angle_alpha   90.00
_cell.angle_beta   90.00
_cell.angle_gamma   90.00
#
_symmetry.space_group_name_H-M   'P 1'
#
loop_
_entity.id
_entity.type
_entity.pdbx_description
1 polymer ?
#
loop_
_entity_poly.entity_id
_entity_poly.type
_entity_poly.pdbx_seq_one_letter_code
_entity_poly.pdbx_strand_id
1 'polypeptide(L)'
;MDHSANVRPAARRRSRARLTACLSLWAGVSLFIAGPAEGTVTVAKALTLPWYRPEPPVRVPESAPQKVPRSIVIDPGHGGVDGGTSGGGLLEKQIALDIALRLRDHLARLGFETPMTRVTDTDVSRLYPSGLASRHKRDLQNRLDLIRKTRSVGAISIHVNSSANPRDRGPLVFYAIQSEAGKALAAHVQAAVNSVSGSTQRPLPRKNLFIIRHSPCPAILVEVGFVTNADDAARLARPAYRQRMADAIAVAANRSLREAPIPPPYQKGSARVDWTLAP
;
A
#
# COMPACT_ATOMS: atom_id res chain seq x y z
N MET A 1 -33.84 -54.92 -7.14
CA MET A 1 -34.20 -55.09 -5.72
C MET A 1 -33.91 -53.76 -5.05
N ASP A 2 -34.99 -53.16 -4.69
CA ASP A 2 -35.23 -51.82 -4.18
C ASP A 2 -34.87 -51.72 -2.69
N HIS A 3 -34.21 -50.67 -2.26
CA HIS A 3 -34.31 -50.17 -0.90
C HIS A 3 -33.97 -48.67 -0.84
N SER A 4 -35.01 -47.90 -1.09
CA SER A 4 -35.11 -46.48 -0.70
C SER A 4 -35.21 -46.36 0.81
N ALA A 5 -34.29 -45.64 1.46
CA ALA A 5 -34.39 -45.19 2.84
C ALA A 5 -34.66 -43.68 2.88
N ASN A 6 -35.85 -43.37 3.25
CA ASN A 6 -36.48 -42.07 3.44
C ASN A 6 -36.00 -41.48 4.77
N VAL A 7 -35.26 -40.33 4.77
CA VAL A 7 -34.90 -39.59 5.99
C VAL A 7 -35.68 -38.27 6.01
N ARG A 8 -36.59 -38.15 6.95
CA ARG A 8 -37.39 -36.95 7.23
C ARG A 8 -36.52 -35.87 7.95
N PRO A 9 -36.72 -34.59 7.66
CA PRO A 9 -36.01 -33.53 8.36
C PRO A 9 -36.60 -33.24 9.75
N ALA A 10 -35.75 -33.13 10.77
CA ALA A 10 -36.11 -32.80 12.13
C ALA A 10 -36.55 -31.34 12.27
N ALA A 11 -37.70 -31.13 12.88
CA ALA A 11 -38.27 -29.83 13.20
C ALA A 11 -37.45 -29.08 14.25
N ARG A 12 -36.93 -27.88 13.89
CA ARG A 12 -36.34 -26.93 14.84
C ARG A 12 -37.39 -26.34 15.76
N ARG A 13 -37.40 -26.74 17.01
CA ARG A 13 -38.11 -26.09 18.10
C ARG A 13 -37.56 -24.68 18.33
N ARG A 14 -38.38 -23.65 18.08
CA ARG A 14 -38.13 -22.27 18.50
C ARG A 14 -38.44 -22.16 19.99
N SER A 15 -37.44 -22.04 20.84
CA SER A 15 -37.61 -21.65 22.24
C SER A 15 -37.92 -20.14 22.31
N ARG A 16 -39.16 -19.83 22.71
CA ARG A 16 -39.55 -18.46 23.08
C ARG A 16 -39.00 -18.18 24.48
N ALA A 17 -37.91 -17.40 24.57
CA ALA A 17 -37.50 -16.81 25.83
C ALA A 17 -38.49 -15.68 26.18
N ARG A 18 -39.19 -15.83 27.31
CA ARG A 18 -39.98 -14.76 27.91
C ARG A 18 -39.04 -13.77 28.57
N LEU A 19 -38.94 -12.58 28.01
CA LEU A 19 -38.34 -11.45 28.70
C LEU A 19 -39.32 -10.95 29.76
N THR A 20 -38.98 -11.15 31.03
CA THR A 20 -39.62 -10.49 32.15
C THR A 20 -39.13 -9.02 32.17
N ALA A 21 -40.00 -8.08 31.92
CA ALA A 21 -39.72 -6.68 31.98
C ALA A 21 -39.61 -6.24 33.44
N CYS A 22 -38.41 -5.90 33.90
CA CYS A 22 -38.22 -5.07 35.08
C CYS A 22 -38.41 -3.61 34.67
N LEU A 23 -39.54 -3.03 35.07
CA LEU A 23 -39.77 -1.60 35.00
C LEU A 23 -38.93 -0.91 36.11
N SER A 24 -37.76 -0.43 35.74
CA SER A 24 -37.06 0.61 36.50
C SER A 24 -37.42 1.97 35.89
N LEU A 25 -38.05 2.82 36.69
CA LEU A 25 -38.32 4.22 36.33
C LEU A 25 -37.00 4.94 36.05
N TRP A 26 -36.71 5.18 34.78
CA TRP A 26 -35.72 6.16 34.36
C TRP A 26 -36.46 7.44 33.98
N ALA A 27 -36.26 8.50 34.79
CA ALA A 27 -36.64 9.86 34.42
C ALA A 27 -35.86 10.28 33.19
N GLY A 28 -36.58 10.67 32.13
CA GLY A 28 -36.01 10.94 30.84
C GLY A 28 -35.03 12.12 30.82
N VAL A 29 -33.85 11.88 30.31
CA VAL A 29 -32.99 12.90 29.71
C VAL A 29 -33.01 12.67 28.20
N SER A 30 -33.81 13.44 27.48
CA SER A 30 -33.75 13.49 26.02
C SER A 30 -32.60 14.38 25.59
N LEU A 31 -31.54 13.80 25.06
CA LEU A 31 -30.44 14.54 24.44
C LEU A 31 -30.83 14.79 22.96
N PHE A 32 -31.22 16.03 22.64
CA PHE A 32 -31.34 16.49 21.27
C PHE A 32 -30.00 17.03 20.80
N ILE A 33 -29.38 16.37 19.80
CA ILE A 33 -28.25 16.92 19.06
C ILE A 33 -28.85 17.66 17.84
N ALA A 34 -28.88 18.99 17.91
CA ALA A 34 -29.17 19.83 16.76
C ALA A 34 -27.85 20.26 16.10
N GLY A 35 -27.78 20.16 14.76
CA GLY A 35 -26.64 20.61 13.96
C GLY A 35 -26.47 22.15 13.96
N PRO A 36 -25.42 22.69 13.30
CA PRO A 36 -24.99 24.06 13.44
C PRO A 36 -25.96 25.03 12.76
N ALA A 37 -26.76 25.75 13.57
CA ALA A 37 -27.39 26.99 13.21
C ALA A 37 -27.24 27.94 14.41
N GLU A 38 -26.81 29.16 14.13
CA GLU A 38 -26.64 30.22 15.11
C GLU A 38 -27.93 30.42 15.91
N GLY A 39 -27.90 30.02 17.18
CA GLY A 39 -29.02 30.18 18.08
C GLY A 39 -28.56 30.06 19.51
N THR A 40 -28.80 31.14 20.28
CA THR A 40 -28.59 31.24 21.73
C THR A 40 -29.11 29.99 22.44
N VAL A 41 -28.23 29.22 23.05
CA VAL A 41 -28.58 28.08 23.91
C VAL A 41 -29.16 28.64 25.22
N THR A 42 -30.48 28.55 25.39
CA THR A 42 -31.11 28.79 26.68
C THR A 42 -30.83 27.60 27.59
N VAL A 43 -29.94 27.77 28.55
CA VAL A 43 -29.65 26.74 29.56
C VAL A 43 -30.89 26.54 30.44
N ALA A 44 -31.56 25.40 30.28
CA ALA A 44 -32.65 25.02 31.16
C ALA A 44 -32.12 24.94 32.60
N LYS A 45 -32.86 25.59 33.51
CA LYS A 45 -32.57 25.66 34.97
C LYS A 45 -32.42 24.22 35.50
N ALA A 46 -31.21 23.81 35.76
CA ALA A 46 -30.95 22.51 36.34
C ALA A 46 -31.59 22.40 37.74
N LEU A 47 -32.42 21.42 37.97
CA LEU A 47 -32.92 21.07 39.29
C LEU A 47 -31.70 20.63 40.14
N THR A 48 -31.23 21.53 41.00
CA THR A 48 -30.13 21.22 41.92
C THR A 48 -30.65 20.33 43.06
N LEU A 49 -30.29 19.09 43.05
CA LEU A 49 -30.48 18.20 44.19
C LEU A 49 -29.52 18.64 45.31
N PRO A 50 -29.97 18.95 46.52
CA PRO A 50 -29.14 19.60 47.53
C PRO A 50 -27.99 18.73 48.08
N TRP A 51 -27.92 17.48 47.68
CA TRP A 51 -26.87 16.52 48.10
C TRP A 51 -25.97 16.09 46.89
N TYR A 52 -26.22 16.57 45.66
CA TYR A 52 -25.40 16.28 44.50
C TYR A 52 -24.31 17.35 44.34
N ARG A 53 -23.06 16.98 44.58
CA ARG A 53 -21.88 17.77 44.18
C ARG A 53 -21.36 17.14 42.90
N PRO A 54 -21.49 17.81 41.74
CA PRO A 54 -20.87 17.30 40.50
C PRO A 54 -19.36 17.23 40.71
N GLU A 55 -18.80 16.07 40.47
CA GLU A 55 -17.35 15.91 40.36
C GLU A 55 -16.80 16.90 39.31
N PRO A 56 -15.67 17.54 39.57
CA PRO A 56 -15.04 18.39 38.57
C PRO A 56 -14.81 17.55 37.31
N PRO A 57 -15.00 18.15 36.09
CA PRO A 57 -14.78 17.41 34.86
C PRO A 57 -13.37 16.82 34.87
N VAL A 58 -13.30 15.50 34.77
CA VAL A 58 -12.03 14.79 34.60
C VAL A 58 -11.36 15.37 33.33
N ARG A 59 -10.28 16.11 33.51
CA ARG A 59 -9.44 16.53 32.38
C ARG A 59 -8.84 15.25 31.82
N VAL A 60 -9.46 14.70 30.77
CA VAL A 60 -8.81 13.72 29.93
C VAL A 60 -7.58 14.43 29.38
N PRO A 61 -6.36 13.96 29.67
CA PRO A 61 -5.17 14.58 29.08
C PRO A 61 -5.37 14.56 27.56
N GLU A 62 -5.25 15.74 26.94
CA GLU A 62 -5.26 15.87 25.49
C GLU A 62 -4.20 14.88 24.98
N SER A 63 -4.68 13.81 24.34
CA SER A 63 -3.76 12.77 23.83
C SER A 63 -2.77 13.48 22.92
N ALA A 64 -1.47 13.34 23.22
CA ALA A 64 -0.43 13.87 22.36
C ALA A 64 -0.77 13.56 20.91
N PRO A 65 -0.63 14.52 19.95
CA PRO A 65 -1.07 14.33 18.58
C PRO A 65 -0.50 13.01 18.07
N GLN A 66 -1.38 12.05 17.83
CA GLN A 66 -0.96 10.74 17.31
C GLN A 66 -0.29 11.01 15.96
N LYS A 67 1.02 10.79 15.91
CA LYS A 67 1.79 10.94 14.68
C LYS A 67 1.20 9.98 13.65
N VAL A 68 0.54 10.52 12.65
CA VAL A 68 -0.06 9.70 11.57
C VAL A 68 1.04 8.82 10.99
N PRO A 69 0.87 7.49 11.00
CA PRO A 69 1.89 6.60 10.46
C PRO A 69 2.19 6.96 9.01
N ARG A 70 3.46 7.04 8.66
CA ARG A 70 3.88 7.31 7.29
C ARG A 70 3.98 5.98 6.56
N SER A 71 3.39 5.88 5.40
CA SER A 71 3.40 4.66 4.61
C SER A 71 4.19 4.81 3.30
N ILE A 72 4.88 3.73 2.89
CA ILE A 72 5.53 3.59 1.59
C ILE A 72 4.97 2.32 0.95
N VAL A 73 4.30 2.45 -0.20
CA VAL A 73 3.83 1.28 -0.96
C VAL A 73 5.01 0.60 -1.64
N ILE A 74 5.09 -0.71 -1.48
CA ILE A 74 6.04 -1.56 -2.20
C ILE A 74 5.28 -2.37 -3.23
N ASP A 75 5.72 -2.28 -4.48
CA ASP A 75 5.09 -2.93 -5.61
C ASP A 75 6.04 -3.95 -6.25
N PRO A 76 6.01 -5.23 -5.84
CA PRO A 76 6.75 -6.28 -6.57
C PRO A 76 6.16 -6.45 -7.96
N GLY A 77 6.95 -6.18 -9.01
CA GLY A 77 6.52 -6.31 -10.40
C GLY A 77 6.02 -7.71 -10.74
N HIS A 78 5.14 -7.81 -11.77
CA HIS A 78 4.61 -9.08 -12.27
C HIS A 78 3.88 -9.91 -11.20
N GLY A 79 3.75 -11.22 -11.41
CA GLY A 79 3.15 -12.18 -10.47
C GLY A 79 2.09 -13.06 -11.13
N GLY A 80 1.86 -14.24 -10.55
CA GLY A 80 0.93 -15.24 -11.07
C GLY A 80 1.30 -15.69 -12.47
N VAL A 81 0.39 -15.49 -13.44
CA VAL A 81 0.59 -15.87 -14.85
C VAL A 81 1.58 -14.94 -15.58
N ASP A 82 1.86 -13.77 -15.04
CA ASP A 82 2.85 -12.85 -15.56
C ASP A 82 4.19 -13.12 -14.89
N GLY A 83 5.10 -13.78 -15.63
CA GLY A 83 6.43 -14.13 -15.15
C GLY A 83 7.41 -12.96 -15.15
N GLY A 84 7.14 -11.92 -15.94
CA GLY A 84 8.14 -10.94 -16.31
C GLY A 84 9.23 -11.54 -17.19
N THR A 85 10.41 -10.96 -17.19
CA THR A 85 11.56 -11.48 -17.94
C THR A 85 12.21 -12.68 -17.24
N SER A 86 13.00 -13.46 -17.98
CA SER A 86 13.75 -14.60 -17.47
C SER A 86 15.13 -14.69 -18.10
N GLY A 87 16.10 -15.20 -17.37
CA GLY A 87 17.48 -15.40 -17.81
C GLY A 87 18.35 -15.89 -16.69
N GLY A 88 19.47 -16.56 -17.01
CA GLY A 88 20.39 -17.08 -16.02
C GLY A 88 19.77 -18.02 -14.97
N GLY A 89 18.67 -18.72 -15.35
CA GLY A 89 17.92 -19.58 -14.40
C GLY A 89 17.02 -18.81 -13.43
N LEU A 90 16.85 -17.51 -13.62
CA LEU A 90 16.05 -16.63 -12.77
C LEU A 90 14.76 -16.22 -13.46
N LEU A 91 13.72 -15.96 -12.65
CA LEU A 91 12.44 -15.43 -13.09
C LEU A 91 12.16 -14.13 -12.35
N GLU A 92 11.89 -13.05 -13.10
CA GLU A 92 11.75 -11.69 -12.55
C GLU A 92 10.77 -11.61 -11.40
N LYS A 93 9.54 -12.15 -11.57
CA LYS A 93 8.51 -12.08 -10.52
C LYS A 93 8.94 -12.64 -9.17
N GLN A 94 9.84 -13.63 -9.15
CA GLN A 94 10.36 -14.25 -7.93
C GLN A 94 11.41 -13.36 -7.27
N ILE A 95 12.34 -12.83 -8.06
CA ILE A 95 13.39 -11.91 -7.58
C ILE A 95 12.77 -10.61 -7.06
N ALA A 96 11.83 -10.05 -7.81
CA ALA A 96 11.11 -8.85 -7.43
C ALA A 96 10.37 -9.04 -6.10
N LEU A 97 9.68 -10.16 -5.91
CA LEU A 97 8.97 -10.48 -4.66
C LEU A 97 9.93 -10.65 -3.48
N ASP A 98 11.04 -11.40 -3.66
CA ASP A 98 12.00 -11.63 -2.58
C ASP A 98 12.64 -10.32 -2.09
N ILE A 99 13.08 -9.46 -3.04
CA ILE A 99 13.64 -8.14 -2.68
C ILE A 99 12.60 -7.25 -2.03
N ALA A 100 11.37 -7.24 -2.54
CA ALA A 100 10.29 -6.43 -2.00
C ALA A 100 9.90 -6.84 -0.56
N LEU A 101 9.88 -8.13 -0.24
CA LEU A 101 9.64 -8.62 1.12
C LEU A 101 10.74 -8.18 2.09
N ARG A 102 12.00 -8.26 1.67
CA ARG A 102 13.15 -7.77 2.46
C ARG A 102 13.10 -6.26 2.66
N LEU A 103 12.72 -5.52 1.61
CA LEU A 103 12.54 -4.05 1.65
C LEU A 103 11.44 -3.67 2.64
N ARG A 104 10.29 -4.36 2.58
CA ARG A 104 9.19 -4.21 3.54
C ARG A 104 9.69 -4.31 4.98
N ASP A 105 10.38 -5.40 5.29
CA ASP A 105 10.84 -5.68 6.66
C ASP A 105 11.85 -4.63 7.14
N HIS A 106 12.69 -4.09 6.24
CA HIS A 106 13.63 -3.03 6.61
C HIS A 106 12.91 -1.69 6.83
N LEU A 107 12.03 -1.27 5.92
CA LEU A 107 11.26 -0.03 6.08
C LEU A 107 10.34 -0.06 7.30
N ALA A 108 9.77 -1.23 7.64
CA ALA A 108 8.98 -1.40 8.86
C ALA A 108 9.82 -1.14 10.12
N ARG A 109 11.06 -1.64 10.17
CA ARG A 109 12.00 -1.34 11.27
C ARG A 109 12.38 0.15 11.34
N LEU A 110 12.32 0.87 10.24
CA LEU A 110 12.53 2.33 10.18
C LEU A 110 11.27 3.13 10.55
N GLY A 111 10.16 2.45 10.90
CA GLY A 111 8.92 3.06 11.37
C GLY A 111 7.94 3.47 10.28
N PHE A 112 8.06 2.90 9.07
CA PHE A 112 7.06 3.06 8.02
C PHE A 112 6.03 1.93 8.04
N GLU A 113 4.77 2.25 7.74
CA GLU A 113 3.83 1.26 7.24
C GLU A 113 4.19 0.91 5.80
N THR A 114 4.15 -0.37 5.47
CA THR A 114 4.65 -0.87 4.18
C THR A 114 3.62 -1.75 3.47
N PRO A 115 2.47 -1.18 3.05
CA PRO A 115 1.51 -1.92 2.24
C PRO A 115 2.17 -2.39 0.94
N MET A 116 1.84 -3.62 0.53
CA MET A 116 2.37 -4.23 -0.68
C MET A 116 1.26 -4.54 -1.67
N THR A 117 1.53 -4.41 -2.98
CA THR A 117 0.55 -4.78 -4.02
C THR A 117 0.32 -6.29 -4.07
N ARG A 118 1.34 -7.09 -3.76
CA ARG A 118 1.27 -8.54 -3.54
C ARG A 118 2.33 -8.98 -2.53
N VAL A 119 2.04 -10.06 -1.81
CA VAL A 119 2.96 -10.69 -0.84
C VAL A 119 3.25 -12.16 -1.18
N THR A 120 2.66 -12.65 -2.26
CA THR A 120 2.82 -14.02 -2.79
C THR A 120 2.97 -13.96 -4.31
N ASP A 121 3.18 -15.12 -4.95
CA ASP A 121 3.21 -15.23 -6.42
C ASP A 121 1.81 -15.23 -7.02
N THR A 122 1.15 -14.07 -6.96
CA THR A 122 -0.18 -13.83 -7.51
C THR A 122 -0.19 -12.56 -8.36
N ASP A 123 -1.02 -12.52 -9.40
CA ASP A 123 -1.39 -11.26 -10.04
C ASP A 123 -2.57 -10.62 -9.29
N VAL A 124 -2.68 -9.31 -9.35
CA VAL A 124 -3.71 -8.57 -8.64
C VAL A 124 -4.89 -8.15 -9.54
N SER A 125 -4.95 -8.67 -10.76
CA SER A 125 -5.98 -8.33 -11.75
C SER A 125 -7.41 -8.66 -11.32
N ARG A 126 -7.58 -9.57 -10.34
CA ARG A 126 -8.88 -10.02 -9.83
C ARG A 126 -9.33 -9.32 -8.56
N LEU A 127 -8.45 -8.55 -7.89
CA LEU A 127 -8.78 -7.93 -6.61
C LEU A 127 -9.90 -6.89 -6.70
N TYR A 128 -10.00 -6.21 -7.84
CA TYR A 128 -11.04 -5.23 -8.10
C TYR A 128 -11.52 -5.41 -9.53
N PRO A 129 -12.79 -5.78 -9.76
CA PRO A 129 -13.36 -5.80 -11.11
C PRO A 129 -13.34 -4.36 -11.65
N SER A 130 -12.41 -4.10 -12.55
CA SER A 130 -12.41 -2.90 -13.37
C SER A 130 -13.09 -3.25 -14.69
N GLY A 131 -13.85 -2.36 -15.30
CA GLY A 131 -14.45 -2.55 -16.64
C GLY A 131 -13.41 -2.68 -17.77
N LEU A 132 -12.12 -2.89 -17.45
CA LEU A 132 -11.04 -3.00 -18.41
C LEU A 132 -10.97 -4.43 -18.96
N ALA A 133 -10.92 -4.55 -20.29
CA ALA A 133 -10.94 -5.85 -20.98
C ALA A 133 -9.66 -6.67 -20.77
N SER A 134 -8.47 -6.03 -20.71
CA SER A 134 -7.18 -6.70 -20.58
C SER A 134 -6.83 -7.03 -19.14
N ARG A 135 -6.41 -8.28 -18.84
CA ARG A 135 -5.85 -8.69 -17.54
C ARG A 135 -4.72 -7.74 -17.10
N HIS A 136 -3.78 -7.45 -18.00
CA HIS A 136 -2.64 -6.58 -17.73
C HIS A 136 -3.08 -5.17 -17.28
N LYS A 137 -4.05 -4.57 -17.99
CA LYS A 137 -4.58 -3.25 -17.60
C LYS A 137 -5.27 -3.29 -16.24
N ARG A 138 -6.00 -4.36 -15.93
CA ARG A 138 -6.61 -4.53 -14.59
C ARG A 138 -5.56 -4.66 -13.49
N ASP A 139 -4.50 -5.42 -13.75
CA ASP A 139 -3.38 -5.59 -12.80
C ASP A 139 -2.73 -4.25 -12.48
N LEU A 140 -2.33 -3.49 -13.49
CA LEU A 140 -1.74 -2.16 -13.32
C LEU A 140 -2.69 -1.19 -12.58
N GLN A 141 -3.98 -1.20 -12.93
CA GLN A 141 -4.96 -0.34 -12.25
C GLN A 141 -5.10 -0.68 -10.78
N ASN A 142 -5.17 -1.96 -10.43
CA ASN A 142 -5.31 -2.40 -9.05
C ASN A 142 -4.07 -2.04 -8.20
N ARG A 143 -2.87 -2.13 -8.77
CA ARG A 143 -1.63 -1.66 -8.12
C ARG A 143 -1.69 -0.15 -7.86
N LEU A 144 -2.08 0.64 -8.85
CA LEU A 144 -2.22 2.08 -8.72
C LEU A 144 -3.31 2.46 -7.70
N ASP A 145 -4.43 1.74 -7.69
CA ASP A 145 -5.53 2.00 -6.74
C ASP A 145 -5.13 1.72 -5.29
N LEU A 146 -4.26 0.74 -5.04
CA LEU A 146 -3.68 0.54 -3.73
C LEU A 146 -2.85 1.76 -3.31
N ILE A 147 -1.95 2.25 -4.19
CA ILE A 147 -1.13 3.43 -3.91
C ILE A 147 -2.00 4.65 -3.58
N ARG A 148 -3.09 4.86 -4.33
CA ARG A 148 -4.03 5.96 -4.10
C ARG A 148 -4.77 5.86 -2.77
N LYS A 149 -5.22 4.67 -2.40
CA LYS A 149 -6.01 4.43 -1.18
C LYS A 149 -5.17 4.56 0.10
N THR A 150 -3.89 4.24 0.04
CA THR A 150 -3.01 4.19 1.22
C THR A 150 -2.46 5.56 1.63
N ARG A 151 -2.66 6.62 0.86
CA ARG A 151 -2.11 7.96 1.13
C ARG A 151 -0.61 7.94 1.44
N SER A 152 0.11 7.07 0.73
CA SER A 152 1.53 6.84 0.96
C SER A 152 2.38 8.06 0.61
N VAL A 153 3.45 8.26 1.37
CA VAL A 153 4.43 9.33 1.11
C VAL A 153 5.35 8.99 -0.07
N GLY A 154 5.35 7.73 -0.52
CA GLY A 154 6.08 7.27 -1.69
C GLY A 154 5.65 5.88 -2.13
N ALA A 155 6.04 5.50 -3.35
CA ALA A 155 5.84 4.16 -3.91
C ALA A 155 7.11 3.67 -4.60
N ILE A 156 7.45 2.40 -4.39
CA ILE A 156 8.66 1.77 -4.93
C ILE A 156 8.26 0.47 -5.62
N SER A 157 8.36 0.45 -6.95
CA SER A 157 8.18 -0.75 -7.76
C SER A 157 9.52 -1.45 -7.96
N ILE A 158 9.56 -2.78 -7.76
CA ILE A 158 10.77 -3.60 -7.89
C ILE A 158 10.64 -4.51 -9.10
N HIS A 159 11.60 -4.42 -9.99
CA HIS A 159 11.68 -5.13 -11.26
C HIS A 159 13.07 -5.70 -11.52
N VAL A 160 13.19 -6.51 -12.56
CA VAL A 160 14.47 -7.02 -13.09
C VAL A 160 14.49 -6.80 -14.60
N ASN A 161 15.51 -6.17 -15.07
CA ASN A 161 15.64 -5.79 -16.48
C ASN A 161 16.12 -6.94 -17.37
N SER A 162 15.90 -6.76 -18.67
CA SER A 162 16.50 -7.57 -19.73
C SER A 162 16.91 -6.70 -20.93
N SER A 163 17.90 -7.15 -21.67
CA SER A 163 18.36 -6.48 -22.88
C SER A 163 18.80 -7.50 -23.93
N ALA A 164 18.66 -7.15 -25.21
CA ALA A 164 19.26 -7.91 -26.29
C ALA A 164 20.80 -7.83 -26.29
N ASN A 165 21.37 -6.77 -25.68
CA ASN A 165 22.79 -6.63 -25.51
C ASN A 165 23.24 -7.20 -24.14
N PRO A 166 23.95 -8.35 -24.10
CA PRO A 166 24.36 -8.97 -22.84
C PRO A 166 25.40 -8.17 -22.05
N ARG A 167 25.94 -7.07 -22.61
CA ARG A 167 26.84 -6.16 -21.91
C ARG A 167 26.08 -5.14 -21.03
N ASP A 168 24.80 -4.95 -21.26
CA ASP A 168 23.96 -4.08 -20.43
C ASP A 168 23.86 -4.67 -19.04
N ARG A 169 24.20 -3.88 -18.02
CA ARG A 169 24.30 -4.35 -16.64
C ARG A 169 24.11 -3.26 -15.61
N GLY A 170 23.91 -3.70 -14.39
CA GLY A 170 23.76 -2.83 -13.22
C GLY A 170 22.32 -2.33 -13.01
N PRO A 171 21.99 -1.89 -11.80
CA PRO A 171 20.65 -1.42 -11.48
C PRO A 171 20.36 -0.08 -12.15
N LEU A 172 19.09 0.10 -12.54
CA LEU A 172 18.55 1.35 -13.11
C LEU A 172 17.32 1.78 -12.33
N VAL A 173 17.23 3.07 -11.99
CA VAL A 173 16.05 3.62 -11.34
C VAL A 173 15.33 4.56 -12.30
N PHE A 174 14.04 4.28 -12.52
CA PHE A 174 13.18 5.09 -13.35
C PHE A 174 12.25 5.96 -12.51
N TYR A 175 11.98 7.17 -13.00
CA TYR A 175 11.01 8.10 -12.41
C TYR A 175 10.13 8.72 -13.50
N ALA A 176 8.95 9.20 -13.13
CA ALA A 176 8.08 9.90 -14.05
C ALA A 176 8.67 11.28 -14.39
N ILE A 177 8.80 11.59 -15.68
CA ILE A 177 9.48 12.81 -16.16
C ILE A 177 8.89 14.11 -15.57
N GLN A 178 7.60 14.11 -15.22
CA GLN A 178 6.90 15.25 -14.63
C GLN A 178 7.03 15.33 -13.10
N SER A 179 7.72 14.38 -12.44
CA SER A 179 7.78 14.29 -10.98
C SER A 179 9.15 14.70 -10.46
N GLU A 180 9.31 15.94 -10.02
CA GLU A 180 10.56 16.39 -9.38
C GLU A 180 10.85 15.66 -8.07
N ALA A 181 9.82 15.37 -7.26
CA ALA A 181 9.97 14.58 -6.05
C ALA A 181 10.33 13.10 -6.36
N GLY A 182 9.78 12.53 -7.43
CA GLY A 182 10.17 11.21 -7.93
C GLY A 182 11.62 11.19 -8.43
N LYS A 183 12.07 12.26 -9.10
CA LYS A 183 13.47 12.43 -9.55
C LYS A 183 14.43 12.47 -8.36
N ALA A 184 14.11 13.23 -7.31
CA ALA A 184 14.93 13.32 -6.11
C ALA A 184 15.03 11.95 -5.39
N LEU A 185 13.91 11.24 -5.24
CA LEU A 185 13.88 9.88 -4.69
C LEU A 185 14.72 8.92 -5.53
N ALA A 186 14.56 8.97 -6.87
CA ALA A 186 15.32 8.15 -7.81
C ALA A 186 16.84 8.42 -7.72
N ALA A 187 17.25 9.65 -7.53
CA ALA A 187 18.66 10.00 -7.41
C ALA A 187 19.30 9.36 -6.16
N HIS A 188 18.62 9.44 -5.00
CA HIS A 188 19.11 8.83 -3.77
C HIS A 188 19.14 7.29 -3.86
N VAL A 189 18.08 6.68 -4.40
CA VAL A 189 18.02 5.22 -4.54
C VAL A 189 19.02 4.73 -5.57
N GLN A 190 19.21 5.43 -6.71
CA GLN A 190 20.21 5.05 -7.70
C GLN A 190 21.63 5.08 -7.13
N ALA A 191 21.99 6.12 -6.39
CA ALA A 191 23.28 6.19 -5.75
C ALA A 191 23.52 5.03 -4.77
N ALA A 192 22.49 4.68 -4.00
CA ALA A 192 22.57 3.58 -3.04
C ALA A 192 22.70 2.20 -3.72
N VAL A 193 21.92 1.91 -4.76
CA VAL A 193 22.03 0.62 -5.47
C VAL A 193 23.31 0.53 -6.30
N ASN A 194 23.85 1.65 -6.77
CA ASN A 194 25.15 1.71 -7.41
C ASN A 194 26.27 1.28 -6.45
N SER A 195 26.25 1.72 -5.20
CA SER A 195 27.25 1.34 -4.20
C SER A 195 27.27 -0.15 -3.90
N VAL A 196 26.10 -0.82 -4.00
CA VAL A 196 25.98 -2.28 -3.80
C VAL A 196 26.50 -3.07 -5.01
N SER A 197 26.23 -2.56 -6.22
CA SER A 197 26.53 -3.27 -7.48
C SER A 197 27.88 -2.93 -8.08
N GLY A 198 28.50 -1.82 -7.65
CA GLY A 198 29.69 -1.24 -8.31
C GLY A 198 29.35 -0.54 -9.63
N SER A 199 28.09 -0.20 -9.86
CA SER A 199 27.61 0.51 -11.05
C SER A 199 27.79 2.03 -10.91
N THR A 200 27.74 2.75 -12.02
CA THR A 200 27.78 4.22 -12.11
C THR A 200 26.60 4.79 -12.88
N GLN A 201 25.52 4.03 -12.97
CA GLN A 201 24.30 4.43 -13.68
C GLN A 201 23.67 5.68 -13.06
N ARG A 202 22.89 6.41 -13.88
CA ARG A 202 22.11 7.56 -13.45
C ARG A 202 20.61 7.22 -13.54
N PRO A 203 19.76 7.81 -12.69
CA PRO A 203 18.32 7.60 -12.81
C PRO A 203 17.81 8.20 -14.13
N LEU A 204 16.81 7.51 -14.73
CA LEU A 204 16.31 7.87 -16.05
C LEU A 204 14.82 8.26 -16.00
N PRO A 205 14.45 9.40 -16.64
CA PRO A 205 13.05 9.77 -16.78
C PRO A 205 12.30 8.82 -17.73
N ARG A 206 11.02 8.55 -17.43
CA ARG A 206 10.12 7.78 -18.29
C ARG A 206 8.75 8.46 -18.39
N LYS A 207 8.14 8.35 -19.57
CA LYS A 207 6.80 8.89 -19.86
C LYS A 207 5.71 7.82 -19.80
N ASN A 208 6.06 6.56 -20.03
CA ASN A 208 5.15 5.45 -20.31
C ASN A 208 5.10 4.35 -19.23
N LEU A 209 5.76 4.51 -18.11
CA LEU A 209 5.63 3.57 -16.98
C LEU A 209 4.38 3.91 -16.17
N PHE A 210 3.34 3.11 -16.34
CA PHE A 210 1.98 3.39 -15.87
C PHE A 210 1.91 3.73 -14.37
N ILE A 211 2.47 2.89 -13.49
CA ILE A 211 2.39 3.05 -12.04
C ILE A 211 3.03 4.37 -11.61
N ILE A 212 4.29 4.61 -12.00
CA ILE A 212 5.02 5.80 -11.56
C ILE A 212 4.47 7.09 -12.18
N ARG A 213 3.94 7.00 -13.41
CA ARG A 213 3.33 8.15 -14.10
C ARG A 213 2.06 8.65 -13.43
N HIS A 214 1.22 7.73 -12.95
CA HIS A 214 -0.11 8.07 -12.41
C HIS A 214 -0.16 8.02 -10.88
N SER A 215 0.97 7.78 -10.22
CA SER A 215 1.08 7.80 -8.76
C SER A 215 0.78 9.21 -8.21
N PRO A 216 -0.01 9.33 -7.13
CA PRO A 216 -0.28 10.59 -6.46
C PRO A 216 0.85 11.05 -5.53
N CYS A 217 1.87 10.22 -5.34
CA CYS A 217 3.04 10.48 -4.51
C CYS A 217 4.34 10.27 -5.30
N PRO A 218 5.50 10.69 -4.78
CA PRO A 218 6.80 10.34 -5.36
C PRO A 218 6.89 8.84 -5.59
N ALA A 219 7.10 8.43 -6.85
CA ALA A 219 7.14 7.01 -7.21
C ALA A 219 8.31 6.72 -8.14
N ILE A 220 8.94 5.57 -7.92
CA ILE A 220 10.06 5.07 -8.70
C ILE A 220 9.86 3.60 -9.08
N LEU A 221 10.50 3.19 -10.17
CA LEU A 221 10.66 1.79 -10.54
C LEU A 221 12.16 1.47 -10.52
N VAL A 222 12.53 0.44 -9.79
CA VAL A 222 13.93 0.00 -9.60
C VAL A 222 14.13 -1.31 -10.34
N GLU A 223 14.86 -1.27 -11.43
CA GLU A 223 15.43 -2.44 -12.09
C GLU A 223 16.69 -2.84 -11.32
N VAL A 224 16.67 -3.95 -10.62
CA VAL A 224 17.76 -4.33 -9.70
C VAL A 224 18.97 -4.95 -10.39
N GLY A 225 18.93 -5.11 -11.70
CA GLY A 225 19.97 -5.64 -12.58
C GLY A 225 19.36 -6.28 -13.83
N PHE A 226 20.17 -6.85 -14.69
CA PHE A 226 19.75 -7.49 -15.94
C PHE A 226 19.89 -9.02 -15.85
N VAL A 227 18.79 -9.76 -16.01
CA VAL A 227 18.88 -11.25 -16.04
C VAL A 227 19.60 -11.78 -17.26
N THR A 228 19.72 -10.98 -18.32
CA THR A 228 20.45 -11.31 -19.57
C THR A 228 21.95 -11.07 -19.45
N ASN A 229 22.42 -10.39 -18.38
CA ASN A 229 23.83 -10.23 -18.09
C ASN A 229 24.28 -11.29 -17.07
N ALA A 230 25.33 -12.04 -17.40
CA ALA A 230 25.81 -13.17 -16.58
C ALA A 230 26.23 -12.75 -15.16
N ASP A 231 26.91 -11.59 -15.03
CA ASP A 231 27.37 -11.09 -13.72
C ASP A 231 26.18 -10.66 -12.83
N ASP A 232 25.22 -9.94 -13.40
CA ASP A 232 24.03 -9.51 -12.69
C ASP A 232 23.16 -10.71 -12.31
N ALA A 233 22.94 -11.67 -13.21
CA ALA A 233 22.22 -12.91 -12.93
C ALA A 233 22.88 -13.70 -11.79
N ALA A 234 24.21 -13.87 -11.83
CA ALA A 234 24.95 -14.55 -10.77
C ALA A 234 24.85 -13.82 -9.41
N ARG A 235 24.82 -12.50 -9.40
CA ARG A 235 24.61 -11.70 -8.19
C ARG A 235 23.16 -11.82 -7.68
N LEU A 236 22.17 -11.66 -8.56
CA LEU A 236 20.75 -11.77 -8.23
C LEU A 236 20.34 -13.16 -7.74
N ALA A 237 21.04 -14.22 -8.16
CA ALA A 237 20.86 -15.57 -7.62
C ALA A 237 21.18 -15.66 -6.12
N ARG A 238 22.02 -14.77 -5.58
CA ARG A 238 22.50 -14.83 -4.19
C ARG A 238 21.55 -14.09 -3.23
N PRO A 239 20.93 -14.75 -2.24
CA PRO A 239 20.05 -14.12 -1.26
C PRO A 239 20.72 -12.94 -0.53
N ALA A 240 22.01 -13.05 -0.20
CA ALA A 240 22.76 -11.98 0.47
C ALA A 240 22.90 -10.72 -0.40
N TYR A 241 22.99 -10.86 -1.73
CA TYR A 241 23.00 -9.70 -2.62
C TYR A 241 21.62 -9.01 -2.67
N ARG A 242 20.54 -9.80 -2.78
CA ARG A 242 19.18 -9.27 -2.73
C ARG A 242 18.88 -8.57 -1.41
N GLN A 243 19.41 -9.07 -0.28
CA GLN A 243 19.31 -8.39 1.00
C GLN A 243 20.00 -7.03 0.97
N ARG A 244 21.25 -6.94 0.52
CA ARG A 244 21.97 -5.67 0.43
C ARG A 244 21.27 -4.66 -0.48
N MET A 245 20.67 -5.12 -1.61
CA MET A 245 19.88 -4.26 -2.48
C MET A 245 18.66 -3.69 -1.74
N ALA A 246 17.90 -4.53 -1.05
CA ALA A 246 16.75 -4.11 -0.27
C ALA A 246 17.14 -3.11 0.84
N ASP A 247 18.24 -3.37 1.54
CA ASP A 247 18.75 -2.49 2.60
C ASP A 247 19.17 -1.11 2.05
N ALA A 248 19.86 -1.09 0.92
CA ALA A 248 20.27 0.14 0.27
C ALA A 248 19.06 0.99 -0.19
N ILE A 249 18.06 0.33 -0.79
CA ILE A 249 16.80 0.99 -1.20
C ILE A 249 16.07 1.55 0.03
N ALA A 250 15.96 0.77 1.12
CA ALA A 250 15.28 1.19 2.35
C ALA A 250 15.91 2.44 2.97
N VAL A 251 17.23 2.44 3.13
CA VAL A 251 17.97 3.57 3.71
C VAL A 251 17.83 4.83 2.86
N ALA A 252 17.95 4.71 1.53
CA ALA A 252 17.79 5.83 0.61
C ALA A 252 16.34 6.36 0.58
N ALA A 253 15.36 5.49 0.59
CA ALA A 253 13.94 5.86 0.65
C ALA A 253 13.60 6.56 1.97
N ASN A 254 14.07 6.05 3.10
CA ASN A 254 13.90 6.69 4.41
C ASN A 254 14.49 8.11 4.40
N ARG A 255 15.71 8.30 3.88
CA ARG A 255 16.33 9.62 3.77
C ARG A 255 15.49 10.60 2.94
N SER A 256 14.89 10.13 1.84
CA SER A 256 14.12 10.97 0.92
C SER A 256 12.69 11.25 1.40
N LEU A 257 12.06 10.29 2.07
CA LEU A 257 10.62 10.30 2.30
C LEU A 257 10.23 10.55 3.77
N ARG A 258 11.18 10.54 4.69
CA ARG A 258 10.89 10.74 6.13
C ARG A 258 10.13 12.03 6.40
N GLU A 259 10.44 13.11 5.70
CA GLU A 259 9.83 14.43 5.87
C GLU A 259 8.89 14.82 4.70
N ALA A 260 8.67 13.92 3.74
CA ALA A 260 7.78 14.18 2.62
C ALA A 260 6.33 14.44 3.09
N PRO A 261 5.56 15.34 2.49
CA PRO A 261 4.18 15.59 2.89
C PRO A 261 3.31 14.35 2.67
N ILE A 262 2.39 14.10 3.62
CA ILE A 262 1.37 13.04 3.45
C ILE A 262 0.34 13.55 2.45
N PRO A 263 0.05 12.80 1.37
CA PRO A 263 -0.94 13.22 0.38
C PRO A 263 -2.33 13.38 0.99
N PRO A 264 -3.18 14.26 0.43
CA PRO A 264 -4.58 14.38 0.85
C PRO A 264 -5.35 13.07 0.61
N PRO A 265 -6.52 12.89 1.24
CA PRO A 265 -7.38 11.73 0.98
C PRO A 265 -7.71 11.60 -0.51
N TYR A 266 -7.65 10.37 -1.02
CA TYR A 266 -8.02 10.09 -2.40
C TYR A 266 -9.53 10.29 -2.60
N GLN A 267 -9.90 11.15 -3.55
CA GLN A 267 -11.29 11.33 -3.97
C GLN A 267 -11.56 10.49 -5.21
N LYS A 268 -12.49 9.54 -5.10
CA LYS A 268 -12.88 8.67 -6.22
C LYS A 268 -13.40 9.52 -7.37
N GLY A 269 -12.76 9.47 -8.54
CA GLY A 269 -13.12 10.25 -9.73
C GLY A 269 -12.24 11.47 -10.02
N SER A 270 -11.28 11.82 -9.16
CA SER A 270 -10.44 13.02 -9.33
C SER A 270 -9.41 12.93 -10.46
N ALA A 271 -9.14 11.75 -11.04
CA ALA A 271 -8.31 11.62 -12.24
C ALA A 271 -8.73 10.41 -13.06
N ARG A 272 -9.22 10.64 -14.27
CA ARG A 272 -9.30 9.58 -15.28
C ARG A 272 -7.88 9.23 -15.73
N VAL A 273 -7.56 7.96 -15.69
CA VAL A 273 -6.28 7.46 -16.21
C VAL A 273 -6.37 7.44 -17.73
N ASP A 274 -5.43 8.09 -18.38
CA ASP A 274 -5.29 8.03 -19.83
C ASP A 274 -4.60 6.71 -20.22
N TRP A 275 -5.39 5.77 -20.73
CA TRP A 275 -4.94 4.45 -21.17
C TRP A 275 -4.27 4.45 -22.53
N THR A 276 -4.29 5.55 -23.29
CA THR A 276 -3.70 5.63 -24.65
C THR A 276 -2.17 5.56 -24.59
N LEU A 277 -1.58 5.84 -23.44
CA LEU A 277 -0.14 5.86 -23.21
C LEU A 277 0.37 4.68 -22.36
N ALA A 278 -0.48 3.70 -22.07
CA ALA A 278 -0.06 2.46 -21.44
C ALA A 278 0.46 1.49 -22.53
N PRO A 279 1.58 0.80 -22.28
CA PRO A 279 2.13 -0.18 -23.21
C PRO A 279 1.21 -1.37 -23.44
#